data_508d42a386ea7cd69ba114d7c5b1994c
#
_entry.id   508d42a386ea7cd69ba114d7c5b1994c
#
_cell.length_a   1.000
_cell.length_b   1.000
_cell.length_c   1.000
_cell.angle_alpha   90.00
_cell.angle_beta   90.00
_cell.angle_gamma   90.00
#
_symmetry.space_group_name_H-M   'P 1'
#
loop_
_entity.id
_entity.type
_entity.pdbx_description
1 polymer ?
#
loop_
_entity_poly.entity_id
_entity_poly.type
_entity_poly.pdbx_seq_one_letter_code
_entity_poly.pdbx_strand_id
1 'polypeptide(L)'
;MRGLASVLRTLGVSAAAVLLTATAAVPSAQAGPEPKAPKEFVALSSVDRTIIQEMRYTTVHNFVGERVDGYRQPLCILTRPAAEALHRAQRRLLARGYSLKVYDCYRPQRAVDHFVRWAKDLADERMKKEFYPLVDKSRLFADGYIAEKSGHSRGSTVDVTIVRLPAAPTRPYLPGEKLVACSAPRSERFPDSSVDMGTGFDCFDTLSHTDDPRIQGAQRANRQLLKGTLAEQGFVNLPEEWWHFTFKPEPFPSTFFDFPVARRSVAGH
;
A
#
# COMPACT_ATOMS: atom_id res chain seq x y z
N MET A 1 32.76 89.47 -36.17
CA MET A 1 33.92 88.63 -36.49
C MET A 1 33.82 87.34 -35.72
N ARG A 2 33.91 86.22 -36.43
CA ARG A 2 33.44 84.92 -36.02
C ARG A 2 34.52 84.18 -35.21
N GLY A 3 34.20 83.70 -34.01
CA GLY A 3 35.08 82.82 -33.21
C GLY A 3 34.59 81.37 -33.26
N LEU A 4 35.43 80.49 -33.70
CA LEU A 4 35.19 79.07 -33.72
C LEU A 4 35.40 78.48 -32.30
N ALA A 5 34.42 77.77 -31.80
CA ALA A 5 34.57 76.95 -30.59
C ALA A 5 34.86 75.52 -31.00
N SER A 6 35.97 74.99 -30.49
CA SER A 6 36.40 73.60 -30.69
C SER A 6 35.72 72.68 -29.64
N VAL A 7 35.04 71.61 -30.10
CA VAL A 7 34.42 70.61 -29.24
C VAL A 7 35.36 69.45 -29.10
N LEU A 8 35.94 69.23 -27.90
CA LEU A 8 36.62 68.00 -27.56
C LEU A 8 35.59 66.89 -27.22
N ARG A 9 35.61 65.82 -27.98
CA ARG A 9 34.88 64.56 -27.64
C ARG A 9 35.79 63.64 -26.79
N THR A 10 35.40 63.45 -25.54
CA THR A 10 35.96 62.42 -24.68
C THR A 10 35.30 61.09 -24.94
N LEU A 11 36.05 60.10 -25.39
CA LEU A 11 35.63 58.72 -25.53
C LEU A 11 35.72 58.05 -24.13
N GLY A 12 34.56 57.78 -23.55
CA GLY A 12 34.45 56.98 -22.33
C GLY A 12 34.54 55.47 -22.68
N VAL A 13 35.53 54.80 -22.22
CA VAL A 13 35.66 53.31 -22.30
C VAL A 13 34.91 52.73 -21.12
N SER A 14 33.74 52.15 -21.36
CA SER A 14 32.99 51.39 -20.34
C SER A 14 33.57 49.96 -20.25
N ALA A 15 34.23 49.67 -19.17
CA ALA A 15 34.65 48.26 -18.85
C ALA A 15 33.45 47.51 -18.29
N ALA A 16 32.89 46.59 -19.04
CA ALA A 16 31.90 45.67 -18.57
C ALA A 16 32.57 44.55 -17.74
N ALA A 17 32.36 44.54 -16.42
CA ALA A 17 32.78 43.47 -15.56
C ALA A 17 31.82 42.29 -15.72
N VAL A 18 32.28 41.19 -16.33
CA VAL A 18 31.55 39.91 -16.40
C VAL A 18 31.74 39.18 -15.05
N LEU A 19 30.70 39.18 -14.23
CA LEU A 19 30.63 38.31 -13.04
C LEU A 19 30.38 36.90 -13.48
N LEU A 20 31.39 36.03 -13.44
CA LEU A 20 31.27 34.58 -13.52
C LEU A 20 30.71 34.08 -12.18
N THR A 21 29.42 33.75 -12.13
CA THR A 21 28.81 33.01 -11.03
C THR A 21 29.19 31.54 -11.19
N ALA A 22 30.14 31.07 -10.41
CA ALA A 22 30.41 29.64 -10.30
C ALA A 22 29.26 28.95 -9.55
N THR A 23 28.39 28.27 -10.28
CA THR A 23 27.40 27.36 -9.70
C THR A 23 28.13 26.12 -9.19
N ALA A 24 28.33 26.05 -7.88
CA ALA A 24 28.81 24.81 -7.24
C ALA A 24 27.76 23.71 -7.45
N ALA A 25 28.07 22.70 -8.26
CA ALA A 25 27.27 21.50 -8.38
C ALA A 25 27.27 20.79 -7.01
N VAL A 26 26.14 20.75 -6.34
CA VAL A 26 25.93 19.93 -5.14
C VAL A 26 26.06 18.46 -5.58
N PRO A 27 26.99 17.67 -5.05
CA PRO A 27 27.07 16.27 -5.43
C PRO A 27 25.77 15.57 -5.02
N SER A 28 25.05 15.00 -5.98
CA SER A 28 23.94 14.08 -5.70
C SER A 28 24.51 12.95 -4.86
N ALA A 29 24.06 12.83 -3.62
CA ALA A 29 24.36 11.68 -2.79
C ALA A 29 23.89 10.42 -3.55
N GLN A 30 24.82 9.62 -4.04
CA GLN A 30 24.51 8.32 -4.62
C GLN A 30 23.90 7.48 -3.51
N ALA A 31 22.59 7.21 -3.63
CA ALA A 31 21.92 6.27 -2.74
C ALA A 31 22.67 4.93 -2.84
N GLY A 32 23.15 4.44 -1.71
CA GLY A 32 23.79 3.13 -1.62
C GLY A 32 22.87 2.02 -2.17
N PRO A 33 23.40 0.80 -2.41
CA PRO A 33 22.59 -0.29 -2.92
C PRO A 33 21.41 -0.55 -1.98
N GLU A 34 20.19 -0.64 -2.53
CA GLU A 34 18.98 -0.92 -1.76
C GLU A 34 19.10 -2.30 -1.07
N PRO A 35 18.62 -2.43 0.19
CA PRO A 35 18.70 -3.69 0.91
C PRO A 35 17.92 -4.79 0.17
N LYS A 36 18.43 -6.01 0.23
CA LYS A 36 17.75 -7.21 -0.28
C LYS A 36 16.99 -7.91 0.84
N ALA A 37 15.98 -8.69 0.45
CA ALA A 37 15.28 -9.59 1.35
C ALA A 37 16.21 -10.70 1.86
N PRO A 38 16.04 -11.18 3.10
CA PRO A 38 16.57 -12.46 3.53
C PRO A 38 16.08 -13.60 2.62
N LYS A 39 16.85 -14.71 2.56
CA LYS A 39 16.53 -15.88 1.71
C LYS A 39 15.20 -16.56 2.03
N GLU A 40 14.70 -16.34 3.22
CA GLU A 40 13.41 -16.83 3.69
C GLU A 40 12.22 -16.16 3.01
N PHE A 41 12.42 -15.03 2.34
CA PHE A 41 11.37 -14.32 1.60
C PHE A 41 11.28 -14.80 0.15
N VAL A 42 10.04 -14.95 -0.32
CA VAL A 42 9.73 -15.36 -1.69
C VAL A 42 8.64 -14.49 -2.31
N ALA A 43 8.65 -14.38 -3.62
CA ALA A 43 7.49 -13.88 -4.34
C ALA A 43 6.38 -14.92 -4.29
N LEU A 44 5.16 -14.55 -3.89
CA LEU A 44 4.02 -15.47 -3.80
C LEU A 44 3.78 -16.19 -5.15
N SER A 45 3.97 -15.48 -6.27
CA SER A 45 3.82 -16.05 -7.61
C SER A 45 4.84 -17.14 -7.97
N SER A 46 5.92 -17.30 -7.22
CA SER A 46 6.84 -18.44 -7.35
C SER A 46 6.36 -19.70 -6.61
N VAL A 47 5.43 -19.52 -5.67
CA VAL A 47 4.82 -20.61 -4.89
C VAL A 47 3.45 -20.99 -5.47
N ASP A 48 2.60 -19.97 -5.75
CA ASP A 48 1.28 -20.19 -6.35
C ASP A 48 0.90 -19.03 -7.28
N ARG A 49 0.75 -19.33 -8.57
CA ARG A 49 0.34 -18.34 -9.61
C ARG A 49 -1.17 -18.19 -9.72
N THR A 50 -1.96 -19.03 -9.06
CA THR A 50 -3.42 -18.97 -9.13
C THR A 50 -4.01 -17.97 -8.13
N ILE A 51 -3.24 -17.54 -7.14
CA ILE A 51 -3.65 -16.49 -6.21
C ILE A 51 -3.59 -15.14 -6.92
N ILE A 52 -4.72 -14.44 -6.93
CA ILE A 52 -4.85 -13.13 -7.58
C ILE A 52 -4.11 -12.08 -6.74
N GLN A 53 -3.30 -11.24 -7.38
CA GLN A 53 -2.56 -10.17 -6.73
C GLN A 53 -3.06 -8.82 -7.22
N GLU A 54 -3.70 -8.05 -6.35
CA GLU A 54 -4.20 -6.70 -6.60
C GLU A 54 -3.57 -5.74 -5.57
N MET A 55 -2.26 -5.51 -5.74
CA MET A 55 -1.45 -4.79 -4.75
C MET A 55 -1.82 -3.31 -4.70
N ARG A 56 -2.67 -2.93 -3.74
CA ARG A 56 -3.32 -1.61 -3.65
C ARG A 56 -2.34 -0.47 -3.49
N TYR A 57 -1.27 -0.66 -2.72
CA TYR A 57 -0.29 0.39 -2.43
C TYR A 57 0.68 0.69 -3.58
N THR A 58 0.60 -0.07 -4.69
CA THR A 58 1.28 0.27 -5.95
C THR A 58 0.47 1.23 -6.82
N THR A 59 -0.75 1.57 -6.43
CA THR A 59 -1.68 2.45 -7.15
C THR A 59 -2.05 3.63 -6.28
N VAL A 60 -2.78 4.59 -6.83
CA VAL A 60 -3.32 5.74 -6.09
C VAL A 60 -4.66 5.45 -5.41
N HIS A 61 -5.24 4.26 -5.66
CA HIS A 61 -6.51 3.85 -5.03
C HIS A 61 -6.25 3.13 -3.69
N ASN A 62 -5.88 3.91 -2.71
CA ASN A 62 -5.68 3.53 -1.32
C ASN A 62 -6.02 4.73 -0.41
N PHE A 63 -6.00 4.55 0.89
CA PHE A 63 -6.40 5.62 1.83
C PHE A 63 -5.46 6.84 1.84
N VAL A 64 -4.21 6.70 1.35
CA VAL A 64 -3.27 7.81 1.19
C VAL A 64 -3.59 8.65 -0.06
N GLY A 65 -4.10 8.01 -1.12
CA GLY A 65 -4.41 8.66 -2.40
C GLY A 65 -3.22 8.82 -3.34
N GLU A 66 -2.10 8.14 -3.05
CA GLU A 66 -0.93 8.08 -3.91
C GLU A 66 -0.19 6.74 -3.77
N ARG A 67 0.81 6.52 -4.63
CA ARG A 67 1.66 5.32 -4.51
C ARG A 67 2.47 5.40 -3.23
N VAL A 68 2.48 4.31 -2.49
CA VAL A 68 3.16 4.25 -1.20
C VAL A 68 4.65 3.96 -1.37
N ASP A 69 5.48 4.60 -0.55
CA ASP A 69 6.93 4.44 -0.56
C ASP A 69 7.34 2.98 -0.42
N GLY A 70 8.36 2.59 -1.21
CA GLY A 70 8.89 1.23 -1.18
C GLY A 70 8.18 0.20 -2.06
N TYR A 71 6.96 0.48 -2.54
CA TYR A 71 6.26 -0.38 -3.50
C TYR A 71 6.70 -0.06 -4.94
N ARG A 72 7.68 -0.81 -5.45
CA ARG A 72 8.24 -0.63 -6.80
C ARG A 72 7.48 -1.41 -7.87
N GLN A 73 6.92 -2.56 -7.49
CA GLN A 73 6.19 -3.47 -8.38
C GLN A 73 4.95 -4.03 -7.70
N PRO A 74 3.88 -4.36 -8.44
CA PRO A 74 2.68 -5.01 -7.91
C PRO A 74 2.96 -6.50 -7.61
N LEU A 75 3.71 -6.75 -6.56
CA LEU A 75 4.23 -8.06 -6.19
C LEU A 75 3.95 -8.35 -4.72
N CYS A 76 3.31 -9.49 -4.44
CA CYS A 76 3.22 -10.02 -3.09
C CYS A 76 4.52 -10.75 -2.76
N ILE A 77 5.21 -10.29 -1.72
CA ILE A 77 6.37 -10.92 -1.11
C ILE A 77 5.99 -11.38 0.29
N LEU A 78 6.33 -12.60 0.66
CA LEU A 78 6.08 -13.16 1.99
C LEU A 78 7.26 -14.03 2.44
N THR A 79 7.31 -14.34 3.73
CA THR A 79 8.14 -15.45 4.19
C THR A 79 7.65 -16.76 3.55
N ARG A 80 8.56 -17.67 3.21
CA ARG A 80 8.22 -18.93 2.54
C ARG A 80 7.13 -19.73 3.28
N PRO A 81 7.20 -19.94 4.61
CA PRO A 81 6.13 -20.66 5.33
C PRO A 81 4.75 -20.00 5.18
N ALA A 82 4.66 -18.65 5.21
CA ALA A 82 3.39 -17.95 5.01
C ALA A 82 2.87 -18.12 3.58
N ALA A 83 3.74 -18.02 2.56
CA ALA A 83 3.36 -18.24 1.16
C ALA A 83 2.87 -19.68 0.90
N GLU A 84 3.53 -20.68 1.47
CA GLU A 84 3.13 -22.09 1.38
C GLU A 84 1.81 -22.36 2.11
N ALA A 85 1.56 -21.68 3.24
CA ALA A 85 0.29 -21.74 3.94
C ALA A 85 -0.85 -21.12 3.10
N LEU A 86 -0.62 -20.01 2.44
CA LEU A 86 -1.58 -19.44 1.48
C LEU A 86 -1.85 -20.38 0.30
N HIS A 87 -0.83 -21.05 -0.24
CA HIS A 87 -1.02 -22.05 -1.28
C HIS A 87 -1.96 -23.17 -0.81
N ARG A 88 -1.80 -23.69 0.41
CA ARG A 88 -2.70 -24.72 0.94
C ARG A 88 -4.14 -24.19 1.11
N ALA A 89 -4.32 -22.95 1.58
CA ALA A 89 -5.63 -22.29 1.65
C ALA A 89 -6.26 -22.13 0.27
N GLN A 90 -5.48 -21.68 -0.72
CA GLN A 90 -5.91 -21.55 -2.11
C GLN A 90 -6.45 -22.85 -2.69
N ARG A 91 -5.74 -23.96 -2.48
CA ARG A 91 -6.18 -25.28 -2.95
C ARG A 91 -7.56 -25.66 -2.41
N ARG A 92 -7.85 -25.37 -1.13
CA ARG A 92 -9.15 -25.62 -0.53
C ARG A 92 -10.26 -24.75 -1.10
N LEU A 93 -9.94 -23.49 -1.37
CA LEU A 93 -10.90 -22.54 -1.94
C LEU A 93 -11.21 -22.84 -3.41
N LEU A 94 -10.21 -23.22 -4.20
CA LEU A 94 -10.39 -23.62 -5.61
C LEU A 94 -11.38 -24.78 -5.73
N ALA A 95 -11.31 -25.79 -4.86
CA ALA A 95 -12.24 -26.89 -4.84
C ALA A 95 -13.70 -26.49 -4.53
N ARG A 96 -13.92 -25.26 -4.02
CA ARG A 96 -15.23 -24.67 -3.69
C ARG A 96 -15.66 -23.58 -4.66
N GLY A 97 -14.92 -23.37 -5.77
CA GLY A 97 -15.22 -22.34 -6.77
C GLY A 97 -14.81 -20.93 -6.35
N TYR A 98 -13.84 -20.80 -5.44
CA TYR A 98 -13.28 -19.52 -4.99
C TYR A 98 -11.77 -19.46 -5.23
N SER A 99 -11.22 -18.25 -5.27
CA SER A 99 -9.79 -17.97 -5.24
C SER A 99 -9.47 -16.93 -4.18
N LEU A 100 -8.28 -17.02 -3.59
CA LEU A 100 -7.72 -15.91 -2.82
C LEU A 100 -7.37 -14.75 -3.75
N LYS A 101 -7.54 -13.52 -3.25
CA LYS A 101 -7.02 -12.28 -3.83
C LYS A 101 -6.32 -11.49 -2.73
N VAL A 102 -5.04 -11.18 -2.91
CA VAL A 102 -4.24 -10.41 -1.95
C VAL A 102 -4.21 -8.94 -2.33
N TYR A 103 -4.32 -8.06 -1.34
CA TYR A 103 -4.25 -6.61 -1.46
C TYR A 103 -2.92 -6.06 -0.97
N ASP A 104 -2.36 -6.64 0.10
CA ASP A 104 -1.04 -6.35 0.63
C ASP A 104 -0.39 -7.59 1.25
N CYS A 105 0.93 -7.62 1.26
CA CYS A 105 1.75 -8.69 1.79
C CYS A 105 2.86 -8.09 2.66
N TYR A 106 4.14 -8.38 2.41
CA TYR A 106 5.22 -7.66 3.04
C TYR A 106 5.14 -6.17 2.71
N ARG A 107 5.13 -5.32 3.73
CA ARG A 107 5.12 -3.86 3.67
C ARG A 107 6.44 -3.33 4.23
N PRO A 108 7.30 -2.65 3.44
CA PRO A 108 8.54 -2.08 3.93
C PRO A 108 8.29 -1.09 5.08
N GLN A 109 9.22 -0.97 6.03
CA GLN A 109 9.08 0.02 7.11
C GLN A 109 8.90 1.44 6.56
N ARG A 110 9.59 1.81 5.46
CA ARG A 110 9.41 3.11 4.79
C ARG A 110 7.98 3.37 4.30
N ALA A 111 7.21 2.32 3.99
CA ALA A 111 5.79 2.44 3.65
C ALA A 111 4.96 2.75 4.90
N VAL A 112 5.28 2.13 6.03
CA VAL A 112 4.65 2.44 7.32
C VAL A 112 4.98 3.88 7.73
N ASP A 113 6.24 4.30 7.55
CA ASP A 113 6.67 5.69 7.81
C ASP A 113 5.94 6.69 6.90
N HIS A 114 5.60 6.29 5.65
CA HIS A 114 4.77 7.09 4.76
C HIS A 114 3.34 7.24 5.32
N PHE A 115 2.73 6.17 5.80
CA PHE A 115 1.41 6.24 6.45
C PHE A 115 1.42 7.15 7.67
N VAL A 116 2.48 7.09 8.47
CA VAL A 116 2.67 7.97 9.64
C VAL A 116 2.77 9.44 9.23
N ARG A 117 3.55 9.75 8.19
CA ARG A 117 3.66 11.13 7.66
C ARG A 117 2.32 11.64 7.13
N TRP A 118 1.64 10.80 6.32
CA TRP A 118 0.31 11.12 5.79
C TRP A 118 -0.70 11.35 6.92
N ALA A 119 -0.74 10.52 7.94
CA ALA A 119 -1.68 10.65 9.05
C ALA A 119 -1.44 11.92 9.90
N LYS A 120 -0.20 12.41 9.96
CA LYS A 120 0.16 13.68 10.64
C LYS A 120 -0.19 14.91 9.81
N ASP A 121 -0.35 14.79 8.50
CA ASP A 121 -0.85 15.87 7.64
C ASP A 121 -2.39 15.90 7.68
N LEU A 122 -2.94 16.61 8.65
CA LEU A 122 -4.38 16.68 8.87
C LEU A 122 -5.15 17.36 7.71
N ALA A 123 -4.45 18.11 6.85
CA ALA A 123 -5.07 18.79 5.71
C ALA A 123 -5.31 17.85 4.52
N ASP A 124 -4.56 16.74 4.42
CA ASP A 124 -4.74 15.78 3.34
C ASP A 124 -5.89 14.80 3.64
N GLU A 125 -7.09 15.17 3.27
CA GLU A 125 -8.31 14.36 3.39
C GLU A 125 -8.83 13.88 2.03
N ARG A 126 -7.99 13.85 0.98
CA ARG A 126 -8.40 13.52 -0.41
C ARG A 126 -9.17 12.21 -0.55
N MET A 127 -8.85 11.19 0.25
CA MET A 127 -9.49 9.87 0.20
C MET A 127 -10.44 9.59 1.38
N LYS A 128 -10.66 10.57 2.26
CA LYS A 128 -11.50 10.42 3.47
C LYS A 128 -12.88 9.88 3.15
N LYS A 129 -13.53 10.42 2.13
CA LYS A 129 -14.90 10.07 1.78
C LYS A 129 -15.09 8.59 1.47
N GLU A 130 -14.05 7.91 0.99
CA GLU A 130 -14.10 6.47 0.74
C GLU A 130 -13.60 5.67 1.94
N PHE A 131 -12.38 5.91 2.41
CA PHE A 131 -11.69 5.00 3.32
C PHE A 131 -11.96 5.25 4.81
N TYR A 132 -12.24 6.52 5.21
CA TYR A 132 -12.45 6.87 6.62
C TYR A 132 -13.51 7.96 6.81
N PRO A 133 -14.73 7.76 6.22
CA PRO A 133 -15.75 8.82 6.16
C PRO A 133 -16.24 9.27 7.53
N LEU A 134 -16.19 8.40 8.53
CA LEU A 134 -16.70 8.62 9.88
C LEU A 134 -15.58 8.84 10.91
N VAL A 135 -14.31 8.75 10.51
CA VAL A 135 -13.17 8.89 11.43
C VAL A 135 -12.49 10.24 11.21
N ASP A 136 -12.29 10.99 12.29
CA ASP A 136 -11.44 12.18 12.25
C ASP A 136 -9.99 11.76 12.07
N LYS A 137 -9.28 12.39 11.11
CA LYS A 137 -7.90 12.03 10.80
C LYS A 137 -6.94 12.18 11.99
N SER A 138 -7.22 13.11 12.91
CA SER A 138 -6.47 13.28 14.15
C SER A 138 -6.56 12.08 15.11
N ARG A 139 -7.56 11.22 14.92
CA ARG A 139 -7.79 10.05 15.77
C ARG A 139 -7.18 8.75 15.25
N LEU A 140 -6.64 8.73 14.02
CA LEU A 140 -6.19 7.50 13.37
C LEU A 140 -5.18 6.68 14.20
N PHE A 141 -4.29 7.34 14.94
CA PHE A 141 -3.37 6.66 15.87
C PHE A 141 -4.07 6.18 17.14
N ALA A 142 -4.90 7.03 17.74
CA ALA A 142 -5.59 6.72 19.01
C ALA A 142 -6.61 5.59 18.82
N ASP A 143 -7.24 5.53 17.64
CA ASP A 143 -8.23 4.51 17.31
C ASP A 143 -7.59 3.25 16.69
N GLY A 144 -6.25 3.21 16.55
CA GLY A 144 -5.49 2.03 16.14
C GLY A 144 -5.45 1.76 14.63
N TYR A 145 -5.97 2.67 13.79
CA TYR A 145 -5.94 2.50 12.33
C TYR A 145 -4.54 2.69 11.74
N ILE A 146 -3.71 3.56 12.35
CA ILE A 146 -2.32 3.78 11.94
C ILE A 146 -1.40 3.54 13.13
N ALA A 147 -0.28 2.85 12.87
CA ALA A 147 0.75 2.56 13.86
C ALA A 147 2.15 2.78 13.27
N GLU A 148 3.14 3.05 14.13
CA GLU A 148 4.54 3.25 13.72
C GLU A 148 5.28 1.94 13.37
N LYS A 149 4.67 0.80 13.70
CA LYS A 149 5.15 -0.55 13.39
C LYS A 149 4.00 -1.39 12.86
N SER A 150 4.28 -2.25 11.89
CA SER A 150 3.28 -3.10 11.27
C SER A 150 3.71 -4.56 11.21
N GLY A 151 2.77 -5.47 11.45
CA GLY A 151 2.95 -6.89 11.25
C GLY A 151 3.44 -7.25 9.84
N HIS A 152 2.97 -6.50 8.85
CA HIS A 152 3.38 -6.68 7.45
C HIS A 152 4.88 -6.51 7.24
N SER A 153 5.55 -5.62 7.98
CA SER A 153 6.99 -5.40 7.85
C SER A 153 7.84 -6.60 8.32
N ARG A 154 7.21 -7.58 9.00
CA ARG A 154 7.85 -8.84 9.40
C ARG A 154 7.73 -9.95 8.35
N GLY A 155 6.91 -9.74 7.30
CA GLY A 155 6.81 -10.60 6.13
C GLY A 155 5.90 -11.82 6.26
N SER A 156 5.16 -11.97 7.35
CA SER A 156 4.23 -13.09 7.54
C SER A 156 2.77 -12.66 7.69
N THR A 157 2.48 -11.39 7.42
CA THR A 157 1.14 -10.80 7.44
C THR A 157 0.67 -10.52 6.01
N VAL A 158 -0.61 -10.75 5.77
CA VAL A 158 -1.26 -10.55 4.47
C VAL A 158 -2.64 -9.92 4.65
N ASP A 159 -2.98 -8.98 3.77
CA ASP A 159 -4.33 -8.48 3.59
C ASP A 159 -4.95 -9.21 2.39
N VAL A 160 -6.04 -9.92 2.62
CA VAL A 160 -6.55 -10.90 1.66
C VAL A 160 -8.07 -10.99 1.70
N THR A 161 -8.64 -11.34 0.56
CA THR A 161 -10.07 -11.68 0.40
C THR A 161 -10.24 -12.95 -0.41
N ILE A 162 -11.50 -13.33 -0.64
CA ILE A 162 -11.89 -14.37 -1.58
C ILE A 162 -12.71 -13.77 -2.73
N VAL A 163 -12.53 -14.31 -3.92
CA VAL A 163 -13.31 -14.00 -5.10
C VAL A 163 -13.98 -15.26 -5.62
N ARG A 164 -15.19 -15.15 -6.18
CA ARG A 164 -15.87 -16.26 -6.85
C ARG A 164 -15.28 -16.48 -8.23
N LEU A 165 -15.09 -17.71 -8.63
CA LEU A 165 -14.62 -18.07 -9.98
C LEU A 165 -15.79 -18.28 -10.96
N PRO A 166 -15.65 -17.88 -12.24
CA PRO A 166 -14.51 -17.13 -12.79
C PRO A 166 -14.44 -15.71 -12.23
N ALA A 167 -13.23 -15.25 -11.85
CA ALA A 167 -13.04 -13.93 -11.26
C ALA A 167 -13.09 -12.84 -12.34
N ALA A 168 -13.94 -11.85 -12.13
CA ALA A 168 -13.90 -10.64 -12.94
C ALA A 168 -12.68 -9.76 -12.54
N PRO A 169 -11.99 -9.11 -13.49
CA PRO A 169 -10.95 -8.16 -13.15
C PRO A 169 -11.56 -6.93 -12.45
N THR A 170 -10.84 -6.39 -11.46
CA THR A 170 -11.17 -5.08 -10.91
C THR A 170 -10.81 -4.01 -11.94
N ARG A 171 -11.72 -3.08 -12.22
CA ARG A 171 -11.39 -1.95 -13.10
C ARG A 171 -10.35 -1.03 -12.46
N PRO A 172 -9.55 -0.33 -13.24
CA PRO A 172 -8.70 0.74 -12.71
C PRO A 172 -9.54 1.84 -12.04
N TYR A 173 -9.02 2.40 -10.95
CA TYR A 173 -9.52 3.63 -10.36
C TYR A 173 -9.05 4.81 -11.22
N LEU A 174 -9.96 5.75 -11.50
CA LEU A 174 -9.66 6.97 -12.22
C LEU A 174 -9.53 8.13 -11.23
N PRO A 175 -8.35 8.77 -11.11
CA PRO A 175 -8.17 9.91 -10.23
C PRO A 175 -9.25 10.99 -10.48
N GLY A 176 -9.91 11.43 -9.42
CA GLY A 176 -10.99 12.42 -9.50
C GLY A 176 -12.39 11.82 -9.72
N GLU A 177 -12.54 10.51 -9.87
CA GLU A 177 -13.88 9.91 -9.86
C GLU A 177 -14.57 10.06 -8.51
N LYS A 178 -15.90 9.97 -8.51
CA LYS A 178 -16.72 10.12 -7.30
C LYS A 178 -16.37 9.03 -6.28
N LEU A 179 -15.88 9.45 -5.11
CA LEU A 179 -15.66 8.55 -3.98
C LEU A 179 -16.99 8.20 -3.31
N VAL A 180 -17.14 6.92 -2.96
CA VAL A 180 -18.26 6.39 -2.20
C VAL A 180 -17.71 5.66 -0.97
N ALA A 181 -18.36 5.84 0.17
CA ALA A 181 -17.91 5.26 1.44
C ALA A 181 -17.68 3.74 1.32
N CYS A 182 -16.59 3.26 1.85
CA CYS A 182 -16.24 1.84 1.88
C CYS A 182 -17.21 0.98 2.68
N SER A 183 -18.03 1.59 3.55
CA SER A 183 -19.11 0.95 4.29
C SER A 183 -20.48 1.07 3.62
N ALA A 184 -20.60 1.75 2.47
CA ALA A 184 -21.84 1.82 1.69
C ALA A 184 -22.25 0.43 1.14
N PRO A 185 -23.48 0.25 0.68
CA PRO A 185 -23.92 -0.98 0.01
C PRO A 185 -22.97 -1.37 -1.14
N ARG A 186 -22.73 -2.67 -1.33
CA ARG A 186 -21.79 -3.17 -2.34
C ARG A 186 -22.08 -2.64 -3.75
N SER A 187 -23.34 -2.45 -4.10
CA SER A 187 -23.75 -1.92 -5.41
C SER A 187 -23.34 -0.46 -5.66
N GLU A 188 -23.00 0.27 -4.61
CA GLU A 188 -22.64 1.69 -4.67
C GLU A 188 -21.13 1.92 -4.52
N ARG A 189 -20.45 1.03 -3.78
CA ARG A 189 -18.99 1.11 -3.54
C ARG A 189 -18.19 0.96 -4.82
N PHE A 190 -16.92 1.37 -4.77
CA PHE A 190 -15.96 1.06 -5.83
C PHE A 190 -16.01 -0.45 -6.15
N PRO A 191 -16.21 -0.83 -7.43
CA PRO A 191 -16.41 -2.22 -7.81
C PRO A 191 -15.10 -3.01 -7.63
N ASP A 192 -15.11 -3.89 -6.66
CA ASP A 192 -14.08 -4.85 -6.36
C ASP A 192 -14.62 -6.26 -6.63
N SER A 193 -13.83 -7.14 -7.24
CA SER A 193 -14.22 -8.52 -7.51
C SER A 193 -14.35 -9.40 -6.24
N SER A 194 -14.02 -8.87 -5.06
CA SER A 194 -14.23 -9.54 -3.77
C SER A 194 -15.69 -9.98 -3.59
N VAL A 195 -15.92 -11.10 -2.93
CA VAL A 195 -17.26 -11.38 -2.41
C VAL A 195 -17.67 -10.29 -1.41
N ASP A 196 -18.97 -10.12 -1.18
CA ASP A 196 -19.40 -9.08 -0.26
C ASP A 196 -18.99 -9.41 1.19
N MET A 197 -18.08 -8.62 1.72
CA MET A 197 -17.58 -8.70 3.10
C MET A 197 -18.26 -7.67 4.02
N GLY A 198 -19.25 -6.89 3.51
CA GLY A 198 -19.93 -5.82 4.24
C GLY A 198 -19.23 -4.47 4.14
N THR A 199 -17.89 -4.43 4.07
CA THR A 199 -17.11 -3.23 3.78
C THR A 199 -16.14 -3.49 2.63
N GLY A 200 -15.56 -2.42 2.05
CA GLY A 200 -14.37 -2.50 1.21
C GLY A 200 -13.11 -2.85 2.03
N PHE A 201 -12.01 -3.11 1.33
CA PHE A 201 -10.67 -3.22 1.90
C PHE A 201 -10.20 -1.85 2.43
N ASP A 202 -9.40 -1.83 3.49
CA ASP A 202 -8.89 -0.60 4.15
C ASP A 202 -9.99 0.37 4.61
N CYS A 203 -11.17 -0.14 4.94
CA CYS A 203 -12.25 0.67 5.45
C CYS A 203 -12.06 0.94 6.95
N PHE A 204 -11.68 2.15 7.32
CA PHE A 204 -11.53 2.58 8.71
C PHE A 204 -12.91 2.84 9.33
N ASP A 205 -13.57 1.77 9.69
CA ASP A 205 -14.90 1.72 10.27
C ASP A 205 -15.02 0.48 11.13
N THR A 206 -15.72 0.57 12.25
CA THR A 206 -15.96 -0.60 13.12
C THR A 206 -16.73 -1.71 12.41
N LEU A 207 -17.46 -1.42 11.32
CA LEU A 207 -18.05 -2.44 10.45
C LEU A 207 -16.99 -3.38 9.85
N SER A 208 -15.72 -2.98 9.81
CA SER A 208 -14.61 -3.82 9.34
C SER A 208 -14.19 -4.88 10.36
N HIS A 209 -14.59 -4.75 11.63
CA HIS A 209 -14.33 -5.76 12.65
C HIS A 209 -14.91 -7.10 12.19
N THR A 210 -14.11 -8.15 12.20
CA THR A 210 -14.44 -9.44 11.59
C THR A 210 -15.76 -10.02 12.06
N ASP A 211 -16.04 -9.91 13.34
CA ASP A 211 -17.22 -10.47 13.99
C ASP A 211 -18.26 -9.39 14.41
N ASP A 212 -18.23 -8.18 13.80
CA ASP A 212 -19.20 -7.12 14.09
C ASP A 212 -20.63 -7.65 13.95
N PRO A 213 -21.52 -7.42 14.95
CA PRO A 213 -22.87 -7.98 14.96
C PRO A 213 -23.78 -7.42 13.85
N ARG A 214 -23.46 -6.26 13.27
CA ARG A 214 -24.20 -5.67 12.15
C ARG A 214 -23.94 -6.42 10.85
N ILE A 215 -22.82 -7.15 10.75
CA ILE A 215 -22.48 -7.99 9.61
C ILE A 215 -23.20 -9.32 9.73
N GLN A 216 -24.14 -9.56 8.82
CA GLN A 216 -25.05 -10.72 8.89
C GLN A 216 -25.16 -11.45 7.53
N GLY A 217 -25.92 -12.55 7.48
CA GLY A 217 -26.23 -13.28 6.26
C GLY A 217 -24.99 -13.68 5.45
N ALA A 218 -25.01 -13.40 4.16
CA ALA A 218 -23.91 -13.76 3.24
C ALA A 218 -22.59 -13.08 3.59
N GLN A 219 -22.61 -11.83 4.07
CA GLN A 219 -21.41 -11.09 4.46
C GLN A 219 -20.69 -11.80 5.61
N ARG A 220 -21.43 -12.18 6.66
CA ARG A 220 -20.89 -12.98 7.77
C ARG A 220 -20.36 -14.32 7.29
N ALA A 221 -21.12 -15.04 6.46
CA ALA A 221 -20.71 -16.32 5.92
C ALA A 221 -19.41 -16.23 5.12
N ASN A 222 -19.23 -15.17 4.32
CA ASN A 222 -18.01 -14.92 3.55
C ASN A 222 -16.80 -14.65 4.45
N ARG A 223 -16.96 -13.82 5.50
CA ARG A 223 -15.90 -13.56 6.49
C ARG A 223 -15.50 -14.85 7.21
N GLN A 224 -16.47 -15.66 7.63
CA GLN A 224 -16.20 -16.92 8.33
C GLN A 224 -15.55 -17.95 7.41
N LEU A 225 -15.91 -18.00 6.12
CA LEU A 225 -15.25 -18.84 5.12
C LEU A 225 -13.78 -18.46 4.98
N LEU A 226 -13.45 -17.18 4.84
CA LEU A 226 -12.08 -16.69 4.74
C LEU A 226 -11.30 -16.99 6.04
N LYS A 227 -11.83 -16.55 7.19
CA LYS A 227 -11.24 -16.73 8.51
C LYS A 227 -10.96 -18.20 8.82
N GLY A 228 -11.96 -19.06 8.64
CA GLY A 228 -11.83 -20.50 8.92
C GLY A 228 -10.80 -21.17 8.01
N THR A 229 -10.85 -20.89 6.69
CA THR A 229 -9.89 -21.46 5.74
C THR A 229 -8.45 -21.07 6.04
N LEU A 230 -8.20 -19.82 6.41
CA LEU A 230 -6.87 -19.33 6.76
C LEU A 230 -6.41 -19.85 8.14
N ALA A 231 -7.30 -19.89 9.12
CA ALA A 231 -7.00 -20.43 10.45
C ALA A 231 -6.53 -21.89 10.40
N GLU A 232 -7.14 -22.71 9.56
CA GLU A 232 -6.72 -24.10 9.32
C GLU A 232 -5.30 -24.23 8.73
N GLN A 233 -4.75 -23.14 8.19
CA GLN A 233 -3.40 -23.06 7.64
C GLN A 233 -2.42 -22.31 8.54
N GLY A 234 -2.81 -21.96 9.77
CA GLY A 234 -1.95 -21.32 10.76
C GLY A 234 -1.98 -19.78 10.73
N PHE A 235 -2.93 -19.17 10.04
CA PHE A 235 -3.11 -17.73 10.11
C PHE A 235 -4.04 -17.32 11.25
N VAL A 236 -3.69 -16.22 11.91
CA VAL A 236 -4.48 -15.59 12.97
C VAL A 236 -5.03 -14.27 12.41
N ASN A 237 -6.34 -14.09 12.49
CA ASN A 237 -7.00 -12.86 12.06
C ASN A 237 -6.83 -11.75 13.10
N LEU A 238 -6.66 -10.52 12.65
CA LEU A 238 -6.80 -9.31 13.47
C LEU A 238 -8.30 -9.03 13.61
N PRO A 239 -8.87 -9.02 14.82
CA PRO A 239 -10.33 -8.90 15.01
C PRO A 239 -10.91 -7.61 14.43
N GLU A 240 -10.14 -6.52 14.41
CA GLU A 240 -10.53 -5.20 13.92
C GLU A 240 -10.62 -5.10 12.39
N GLU A 241 -10.01 -6.07 11.67
CA GLU A 241 -9.88 -6.03 10.20
C GLU A 241 -10.18 -7.41 9.59
N TRP A 242 -11.29 -7.56 8.89
CA TRP A 242 -11.71 -8.84 8.30
C TRP A 242 -10.71 -9.39 7.25
N TRP A 243 -9.88 -8.53 6.68
CA TRP A 243 -8.90 -8.87 5.64
C TRP A 243 -7.51 -9.24 6.17
N HIS A 244 -7.18 -8.85 7.42
CA HIS A 244 -5.82 -8.88 7.97
C HIS A 244 -5.52 -10.19 8.71
N PHE A 245 -4.49 -10.90 8.26
CA PHE A 245 -4.09 -12.21 8.80
C PHE A 245 -2.59 -12.32 8.95
N THR A 246 -2.14 -12.83 10.09
CA THR A 246 -0.72 -13.10 10.37
C THR A 246 -0.49 -14.61 10.52
N PHE A 247 0.41 -15.17 9.72
CA PHE A 247 0.84 -16.57 9.86
C PHE A 247 1.66 -16.77 11.14
N LYS A 248 1.38 -17.85 11.89
CA LYS A 248 2.06 -18.20 13.15
C LYS A 248 2.57 -19.63 13.14
N PRO A 249 3.80 -19.89 13.70
CA PRO A 249 4.74 -18.89 14.22
C PRO A 249 5.45 -18.12 13.10
N GLU A 250 5.69 -16.83 13.33
CA GLU A 250 6.43 -15.98 12.39
C GLU A 250 7.93 -16.33 12.43
N PRO A 251 8.63 -16.50 11.29
CA PRO A 251 10.09 -16.64 11.27
C PRO A 251 10.84 -15.44 11.87
N PHE A 252 10.25 -14.22 11.75
CA PHE A 252 10.84 -12.97 12.19
C PHE A 252 9.86 -12.19 13.09
N PRO A 253 9.56 -12.63 14.32
CA PRO A 253 8.49 -12.05 15.14
C PRO A 253 8.77 -10.62 15.64
N SER A 254 10.03 -10.16 15.59
CA SER A 254 10.47 -8.86 16.11
C SER A 254 11.27 -8.02 15.11
N THR A 255 11.47 -8.48 13.88
CA THR A 255 12.29 -7.79 12.88
C THR A 255 11.40 -7.08 11.85
N PHE A 256 11.51 -5.77 11.77
CA PHE A 256 10.79 -4.94 10.80
C PHE A 256 11.73 -4.60 9.64
N PHE A 257 11.49 -5.21 8.50
CA PHE A 257 12.36 -5.06 7.32
C PHE A 257 12.02 -3.80 6.52
N ASP A 258 13.00 -3.32 5.72
CA ASP A 258 12.83 -2.15 4.85
C ASP A 258 13.48 -2.31 3.47
N PHE A 259 13.42 -3.51 2.88
CA PHE A 259 13.77 -3.70 1.47
C PHE A 259 12.56 -3.36 0.57
N PRO A 260 12.77 -2.86 -0.68
CA PRO A 260 11.65 -2.50 -1.55
C PRO A 260 10.87 -3.72 -2.03
N VAL A 261 9.56 -3.55 -2.23
CA VAL A 261 8.72 -4.56 -2.89
C VAL A 261 9.06 -4.55 -4.38
N ALA A 262 10.00 -5.41 -4.75
CA ALA A 262 10.48 -5.58 -6.12
C ALA A 262 11.00 -7.00 -6.33
N ARG A 263 10.90 -7.53 -7.55
CA ARG A 263 11.42 -8.86 -7.90
C ARG A 263 12.93 -8.97 -7.60
N ARG A 264 13.68 -7.90 -7.86
CA ARG A 264 15.13 -7.87 -7.57
C ARG A 264 15.47 -8.02 -6.08
N SER A 265 14.54 -7.70 -5.19
CA SER A 265 14.77 -7.83 -3.73
C SER A 265 14.79 -9.28 -3.27
N VAL A 266 14.07 -10.18 -3.98
CA VAL A 266 13.98 -11.62 -3.71
C VAL A 266 14.63 -12.47 -4.82
N ALA A 267 15.29 -11.84 -5.81
CA ALA A 267 15.98 -12.55 -6.87
C ALA A 267 17.31 -13.14 -6.35
N GLY A 268 17.54 -14.42 -6.62
CA GLY A 268 18.79 -15.11 -6.24
C GLY A 268 18.64 -16.00 -5.01
N HIS A 269 17.44 -16.37 -4.62
CA HIS A 269 17.15 -17.34 -3.57
C HIS A 269 16.48 -18.58 -4.14
#